data_10d60a3f8f3b487f31d0f310ea075855
#
_entry.id   10d60a3f8f3b487f31d0f310ea075855
#
_cell.length_a   1.000
_cell.length_b   1.000
_cell.length_c   1.000
_cell.angle_alpha   90.00
_cell.angle_beta   90.00
_cell.angle_gamma   90.00
#
_symmetry.space_group_name_H-M   'P 1'
#
loop_
_entity.id
_entity.type
_entity.pdbx_description
1 polymer ?
#
loop_
_entity_poly.entity_id
_entity_poly.type
_entity_poly.pdbx_seq_one_letter_code
_entity_poly.pdbx_strand_id
1 'polypeptide(L)'
;MSLATVAAQQSTAQAAAVAAAAAAKTNSSSTSASAAAAAPNPLIALSSNFNDFLQMLMTQLKNQDPTSPTDPNAFTSELVQFSGVEQQINTNGGLTQLIQLTQAGETMQGTSMTGKQVTVQSTQIAVQNGSGALNFNDPTAGPVAIAITDSAGKPVYGTTLTATAGNNTWSWNGQNNAGTQLPDGAYNAAVVSGNANGTTSTLPFTVTGTATGVQSLSSGMQLDIGALTVPFSAVQSVGN
;
A
#
# COMPACT_ATOMS: atom_id res chain seq x y z
N MET A 1 19.51 26.61 28.58
CA MET A 1 18.56 25.62 29.08
C MET A 1 19.26 24.72 30.10
N SER A 2 18.57 24.36 31.20
CA SER A 2 19.14 23.49 32.23
C SER A 2 19.24 22.06 31.72
N LEU A 3 20.29 21.32 32.11
CA LEU A 3 20.44 19.89 31.81
C LEU A 3 19.20 19.05 32.21
N ALA A 4 18.52 19.41 33.30
CA ALA A 4 17.32 18.79 33.78
C ALA A 4 16.14 18.97 32.79
N THR A 5 16.04 20.14 32.13
CA THR A 5 14.99 20.41 31.14
C THR A 5 15.18 19.59 29.89
N VAL A 6 16.42 19.42 29.41
CA VAL A 6 16.76 18.60 28.24
C VAL A 6 16.48 17.12 28.52
N ALA A 7 16.85 16.61 29.70
CA ALA A 7 16.59 15.24 30.08
C ALA A 7 15.08 14.93 30.18
N ALA A 8 14.28 15.85 30.72
CA ALA A 8 12.83 15.69 30.77
C ALA A 8 12.18 15.70 29.38
N GLN A 9 12.66 16.51 28.46
CA GLN A 9 12.20 16.55 27.07
C GLN A 9 12.55 15.27 26.32
N GLN A 10 13.75 14.73 26.53
CA GLN A 10 14.15 13.45 25.93
C GLN A 10 13.28 12.28 26.42
N SER A 11 12.94 12.25 27.71
CA SER A 11 12.10 11.18 28.27
C SER A 11 10.65 11.22 27.73
N THR A 12 10.07 12.41 27.58
CA THR A 12 8.73 12.56 27.00
C THR A 12 8.71 12.21 25.51
N ALA A 13 9.72 12.63 24.75
CA ALA A 13 9.85 12.27 23.34
C ALA A 13 10.03 10.75 23.16
N GLN A 14 10.82 10.09 24.02
CA GLN A 14 11.00 8.65 23.99
C GLN A 14 9.70 7.89 24.28
N ALA A 15 8.93 8.31 25.27
CA ALA A 15 7.65 7.70 25.58
C ALA A 15 6.64 7.86 24.43
N ALA A 16 6.58 9.04 23.81
CA ALA A 16 5.73 9.29 22.64
C ALA A 16 6.15 8.47 21.42
N ALA A 17 7.46 8.28 21.18
CA ALA A 17 7.97 7.47 20.10
C ALA A 17 7.60 5.98 20.27
N VAL A 18 7.69 5.43 21.47
CA VAL A 18 7.27 4.06 21.75
C VAL A 18 5.77 3.90 21.50
N ALA A 19 4.95 4.84 21.94
CA ALA A 19 3.51 4.81 21.74
C ALA A 19 3.16 4.90 20.23
N ALA A 20 3.83 5.77 19.47
CA ALA A 20 3.62 5.92 18.04
C ALA A 20 4.06 4.66 17.26
N ALA A 21 5.18 4.03 17.63
CA ALA A 21 5.63 2.80 17.01
C ALA A 21 4.68 1.61 17.28
N ALA A 22 4.08 1.55 18.47
CA ALA A 22 3.06 0.56 18.80
C ALA A 22 1.75 0.79 18.02
N ALA A 23 1.36 2.05 17.81
CA ALA A 23 0.17 2.41 17.04
C ALA A 23 0.32 2.11 15.53
N ALA A 24 1.52 2.17 14.97
CA ALA A 24 1.80 1.85 13.58
C ALA A 24 1.41 0.40 13.21
N LYS A 25 1.41 -0.52 14.19
CA LYS A 25 0.95 -1.91 14.02
C LYS A 25 -0.52 -2.01 13.61
N THR A 26 -1.40 -1.14 14.13
CA THR A 26 -2.85 -1.25 13.88
C THR A 26 -3.23 -0.89 12.45
N ASN A 27 -2.41 -0.10 11.75
CA ASN A 27 -2.65 0.27 10.35
C ASN A 27 -2.14 -0.76 9.34
N SER A 28 -1.26 -1.69 9.74
CA SER A 28 -0.69 -2.70 8.85
C SER A 28 -1.50 -4.01 8.74
N SER A 29 -2.56 -4.18 9.56
CA SER A 29 -3.21 -5.49 9.76
C SER A 29 -4.51 -5.71 8.99
N SER A 30 -4.92 -4.82 8.07
CA SER A 30 -6.23 -4.94 7.41
C SER A 30 -6.14 -5.13 5.90
N THR A 31 -5.54 -6.23 5.46
CA THR A 31 -5.85 -6.75 4.12
C THR A 31 -5.88 -8.28 4.15
N SER A 32 -6.93 -8.82 4.76
CA SER A 32 -7.30 -10.21 4.50
C SER A 32 -7.81 -10.28 3.06
N ALA A 33 -7.01 -10.85 2.17
CA ALA A 33 -7.45 -11.18 0.82
C ALA A 33 -8.59 -12.21 0.91
N SER A 34 -9.82 -11.74 0.79
CA SER A 34 -10.96 -12.59 0.48
C SER A 34 -10.74 -13.11 -0.94
N ALA A 35 -10.56 -14.43 -1.08
CA ALA A 35 -10.53 -15.08 -2.38
C ALA A 35 -11.89 -14.82 -3.06
N ALA A 36 -11.93 -13.91 -4.00
CA ALA A 36 -13.07 -13.69 -4.86
C ALA A 36 -13.23 -14.93 -5.74
N ALA A 37 -14.27 -15.71 -5.48
CA ALA A 37 -14.72 -16.74 -6.41
C ALA A 37 -14.91 -16.07 -7.78
N ALA A 38 -14.36 -16.66 -8.82
CA ALA A 38 -14.47 -16.15 -10.19
C ALA A 38 -15.95 -16.02 -10.54
N ALA A 39 -16.44 -14.80 -10.64
CA ALA A 39 -17.80 -14.53 -11.09
C ALA A 39 -17.94 -15.06 -12.52
N PRO A 40 -19.07 -15.68 -12.88
CA PRO A 40 -19.31 -16.14 -14.24
C PRO A 40 -19.16 -14.97 -15.20
N ASN A 41 -18.50 -15.26 -16.34
CA ASN A 41 -18.21 -14.22 -17.34
C ASN A 41 -19.53 -13.59 -17.81
N PRO A 42 -19.78 -12.31 -17.53
CA PRO A 42 -21.08 -11.66 -17.81
C PRO A 42 -21.40 -11.64 -19.32
N LEU A 43 -20.39 -11.72 -20.20
CA LEU A 43 -20.56 -11.85 -21.64
C LEU A 43 -21.20 -13.18 -22.05
N ILE A 44 -20.86 -14.28 -21.38
CA ILE A 44 -21.44 -15.60 -21.68
C ILE A 44 -22.90 -15.65 -21.23
N ALA A 45 -23.20 -15.11 -20.06
CA ALA A 45 -24.56 -15.02 -19.55
C ALA A 45 -25.45 -14.11 -20.43
N LEU A 46 -24.91 -12.98 -20.91
CA LEU A 46 -25.64 -12.06 -21.78
C LEU A 46 -25.87 -12.66 -23.17
N SER A 47 -24.87 -13.33 -23.74
CA SER A 47 -25.01 -14.01 -25.05
C SER A 47 -26.04 -15.14 -24.99
N SER A 48 -26.11 -15.90 -23.88
CA SER A 48 -27.11 -16.92 -23.66
C SER A 48 -28.52 -16.29 -23.59
N ASN A 49 -28.69 -15.25 -22.78
CA ASN A 49 -29.97 -14.55 -22.64
C ASN A 49 -30.44 -13.94 -23.96
N PHE A 50 -29.53 -13.43 -24.79
CA PHE A 50 -29.84 -12.89 -26.12
C PHE A 50 -30.32 -14.00 -27.08
N ASN A 51 -29.69 -15.16 -27.09
CA ASN A 51 -30.12 -16.30 -27.90
C ASN A 51 -31.47 -16.84 -27.45
N ASP A 52 -31.71 -16.93 -26.14
CA ASP A 52 -32.99 -17.35 -25.58
C ASP A 52 -34.10 -16.36 -25.94
N PHE A 53 -33.79 -15.06 -25.90
CA PHE A 53 -34.72 -14.00 -26.33
C PHE A 53 -35.04 -14.10 -27.82
N LEU A 54 -34.06 -14.28 -28.70
CA LEU A 54 -34.30 -14.46 -30.14
C LEU A 54 -35.16 -15.69 -30.44
N GLN A 55 -34.93 -16.78 -29.69
CA GLN A 55 -35.70 -18.00 -29.85
C GLN A 55 -37.17 -17.85 -29.41
N MET A 56 -37.38 -17.11 -28.32
CA MET A 56 -38.71 -16.73 -27.84
C MET A 56 -39.43 -15.84 -28.86
N LEU A 57 -38.74 -14.87 -29.45
CA LEU A 57 -39.24 -13.96 -30.47
C LEU A 57 -39.66 -14.71 -31.75
N MET A 58 -38.82 -15.64 -32.21
CA MET A 58 -39.08 -16.50 -33.35
C MET A 58 -40.32 -17.38 -33.12
N THR A 59 -40.48 -17.90 -31.90
CA THR A 59 -41.63 -18.70 -31.51
C THR A 59 -42.92 -17.88 -31.47
N GLN A 60 -42.87 -16.65 -30.98
CA GLN A 60 -44.01 -15.73 -30.97
C GLN A 60 -44.41 -15.30 -32.39
N LEU A 61 -43.46 -14.96 -33.26
CA LEU A 61 -43.73 -14.64 -34.66
C LEU A 61 -44.40 -15.80 -35.42
N LYS A 62 -44.00 -17.02 -35.10
CA LYS A 62 -44.57 -18.23 -35.75
C LYS A 62 -46.00 -18.58 -35.30
N ASN A 63 -46.39 -18.12 -34.10
CA ASN A 63 -47.72 -18.40 -33.50
C ASN A 63 -48.60 -17.15 -33.41
N GLN A 64 -48.26 -16.01 -34.08
CA GLN A 64 -49.07 -14.77 -34.08
C GLN A 64 -50.39 -14.98 -34.80
N ASP A 65 -51.46 -14.56 -34.13
CA ASP A 65 -52.81 -14.40 -34.72
C ASP A 65 -52.81 -13.11 -35.58
N PRO A 66 -53.25 -13.13 -36.85
CA PRO A 66 -53.23 -11.98 -37.74
C PRO A 66 -54.12 -10.84 -37.29
N THR A 67 -54.95 -11.01 -36.23
CA THR A 67 -55.90 -10.00 -35.75
C THR A 67 -55.35 -9.10 -34.60
N SER A 68 -54.18 -9.38 -34.04
CA SER A 68 -53.57 -8.59 -32.96
C SER A 68 -52.04 -8.55 -33.09
N PRO A 69 -51.48 -7.76 -34.01
CA PRO A 69 -50.04 -7.64 -34.18
C PRO A 69 -49.40 -6.91 -32.98
N THR A 70 -48.40 -7.51 -32.36
CA THR A 70 -47.52 -6.85 -31.35
C THR A 70 -46.70 -5.75 -32.01
N ASP A 71 -46.50 -4.61 -31.30
CA ASP A 71 -45.79 -3.44 -31.81
C ASP A 71 -44.30 -3.74 -32.02
N PRO A 72 -43.74 -3.69 -33.24
CA PRO A 72 -42.33 -3.90 -33.50
C PRO A 72 -41.39 -2.88 -32.83
N ASN A 73 -41.90 -1.69 -32.45
CA ASN A 73 -41.13 -0.63 -31.85
C ASN A 73 -40.73 -0.93 -30.40
N ALA A 74 -41.52 -1.71 -29.67
CA ALA A 74 -41.20 -2.16 -28.33
C ALA A 74 -39.90 -3.02 -28.34
N PHE A 75 -39.79 -3.93 -29.30
CA PHE A 75 -38.65 -4.80 -29.47
C PHE A 75 -37.38 -4.05 -29.91
N THR A 76 -37.53 -3.02 -30.73
CA THR A 76 -36.39 -2.20 -31.14
C THR A 76 -35.83 -1.42 -29.95
N SER A 77 -36.67 -0.94 -29.04
CA SER A 77 -36.26 -0.27 -27.82
C SER A 77 -35.50 -1.20 -26.87
N GLU A 78 -35.93 -2.45 -26.73
CA GLU A 78 -35.20 -3.44 -25.92
C GLU A 78 -33.82 -3.79 -26.52
N LEU A 79 -33.73 -3.95 -27.85
CA LEU A 79 -32.48 -4.18 -28.55
C LEU A 79 -31.47 -3.02 -28.34
N VAL A 80 -31.96 -1.76 -28.37
CA VAL A 80 -31.11 -0.59 -28.10
C VAL A 80 -30.60 -0.61 -26.67
N GLN A 81 -31.43 -0.99 -25.68
CA GLN A 81 -30.99 -1.13 -24.30
C GLN A 81 -29.94 -2.24 -24.13
N PHE A 82 -30.13 -3.41 -24.77
CA PHE A 82 -29.16 -4.49 -24.78
C PHE A 82 -27.83 -4.07 -25.41
N SER A 83 -27.85 -3.35 -26.53
CA SER A 83 -26.66 -2.81 -27.16
C SER A 83 -25.91 -1.83 -26.24
N GLY A 84 -26.64 -1.04 -25.45
CA GLY A 84 -26.06 -0.16 -24.44
C GLY A 84 -25.33 -0.92 -23.32
N VAL A 85 -25.94 -2.00 -22.83
CA VAL A 85 -25.34 -2.88 -21.81
C VAL A 85 -24.12 -3.60 -22.38
N GLU A 86 -24.21 -4.12 -23.61
CA GLU A 86 -23.08 -4.77 -24.30
C GLU A 86 -21.90 -3.79 -24.44
N GLN A 87 -22.15 -2.56 -24.86
CA GLN A 87 -21.13 -1.52 -24.95
C GLN A 87 -20.50 -1.24 -23.58
N GLN A 88 -21.28 -1.22 -22.51
CA GLN A 88 -20.77 -1.02 -21.15
C GLN A 88 -19.88 -2.19 -20.70
N ILE A 89 -20.27 -3.43 -21.00
CA ILE A 89 -19.46 -4.62 -20.70
C ILE A 89 -18.16 -4.58 -21.48
N ASN A 90 -18.21 -4.26 -22.77
CA ASN A 90 -17.02 -4.14 -23.61
C ASN A 90 -16.07 -3.04 -23.11
N THR A 91 -16.62 -1.91 -22.68
CA THR A 91 -15.85 -0.82 -22.07
C THR A 91 -15.19 -1.25 -20.77
N ASN A 92 -15.92 -1.93 -19.89
CA ASN A 92 -15.35 -2.46 -18.65
C ASN A 92 -14.27 -3.51 -18.92
N GLY A 93 -14.47 -4.36 -19.93
CA GLY A 93 -13.45 -5.31 -20.39
C GLY A 93 -12.18 -4.61 -20.88
N GLY A 94 -12.33 -3.56 -21.67
CA GLY A 94 -11.22 -2.72 -22.14
C GLY A 94 -10.47 -2.04 -21.00
N LEU A 95 -11.19 -1.53 -19.99
CA LEU A 95 -10.58 -0.95 -18.79
C LEU A 95 -9.79 -2.00 -18.00
N THR A 96 -10.33 -3.21 -17.84
CA THR A 96 -9.62 -4.31 -17.17
C THR A 96 -8.33 -4.66 -17.91
N GLN A 97 -8.36 -4.71 -19.23
CA GLN A 97 -7.19 -4.98 -20.06
C GLN A 97 -6.14 -3.85 -19.94
N LEU A 98 -6.59 -2.60 -19.88
CA LEU A 98 -5.70 -1.45 -19.66
C LEU A 98 -5.00 -1.54 -18.29
N ILE A 99 -5.74 -1.91 -17.24
CA ILE A 99 -5.19 -2.12 -15.89
C ILE A 99 -4.11 -3.21 -15.93
N GLN A 100 -4.39 -4.34 -16.57
CA GLN A 100 -3.43 -5.44 -16.70
C GLN A 100 -2.15 -5.01 -17.45
N LEU A 101 -2.29 -4.23 -18.50
CA LEU A 101 -1.16 -3.71 -19.26
C LEU A 101 -0.32 -2.73 -18.43
N THR A 102 -0.96 -1.87 -17.65
CA THR A 102 -0.29 -0.96 -16.72
C THR A 102 0.49 -1.74 -15.65
N GLN A 103 -0.14 -2.75 -15.05
CA GLN A 103 0.51 -3.62 -14.06
C GLN A 103 1.70 -4.39 -14.64
N ALA A 104 1.60 -4.85 -15.89
CA ALA A 104 2.73 -5.49 -16.57
C ALA A 104 3.91 -4.51 -16.78
N GLY A 105 3.63 -3.25 -17.12
CA GLY A 105 4.62 -2.19 -17.23
C GLY A 105 5.31 -1.88 -15.89
N GLU A 106 4.53 -1.78 -14.81
CA GLU A 106 5.05 -1.58 -13.45
C GLU A 106 5.92 -2.77 -13.02
N THR A 107 5.55 -4.00 -13.37
CA THR A 107 6.35 -5.20 -13.06
C THR A 107 7.72 -5.14 -13.72
N MET A 108 7.80 -4.74 -14.98
CA MET A 108 9.08 -4.57 -15.68
C MET A 108 9.94 -3.48 -15.03
N GLN A 109 9.33 -2.37 -14.65
CA GLN A 109 10.03 -1.29 -13.95
C GLN A 109 10.52 -1.75 -12.58
N GLY A 110 9.67 -2.43 -11.81
CA GLY A 110 10.03 -2.96 -10.49
C GLY A 110 11.17 -3.98 -10.54
N THR A 111 11.16 -4.86 -11.54
CA THR A 111 12.24 -5.85 -11.72
C THR A 111 13.59 -5.17 -11.95
N SER A 112 13.62 -4.02 -12.62
CA SER A 112 14.85 -3.24 -12.84
C SER A 112 15.42 -2.61 -11.57
N MET A 113 14.62 -2.54 -10.50
CA MET A 113 15.05 -2.02 -9.19
C MET A 113 15.64 -3.10 -8.28
N THR A 114 15.39 -4.38 -8.57
CA THR A 114 15.93 -5.48 -7.77
C THR A 114 17.46 -5.43 -7.74
N GLY A 115 18.02 -5.51 -6.53
CA GLY A 115 19.45 -5.36 -6.27
C GLY A 115 19.94 -3.91 -6.12
N LYS A 116 19.08 -2.92 -6.41
CA LYS A 116 19.42 -1.50 -6.24
C LYS A 116 19.00 -1.00 -4.86
N GLN A 117 19.70 0.02 -4.39
CA GLN A 117 19.28 0.76 -3.20
C GLN A 117 18.06 1.62 -3.52
N VAL A 118 17.03 1.53 -2.70
CA VAL A 118 15.79 2.30 -2.85
C VAL A 118 15.50 3.06 -1.56
N THR A 119 14.89 4.23 -1.70
CA THR A 119 14.34 4.99 -0.58
C THR A 119 12.82 5.00 -0.70
N VAL A 120 12.15 4.55 0.35
CA VAL A 120 10.69 4.39 0.39
C VAL A 120 10.09 5.08 1.60
N GLN A 121 8.89 5.61 1.46
CA GLN A 121 8.12 6.07 2.61
C GLN A 121 7.51 4.86 3.32
N SER A 122 7.74 4.77 4.64
CA SER A 122 7.28 3.64 5.44
C SER A 122 7.05 4.05 6.89
N THR A 123 6.31 3.23 7.62
CA THR A 123 6.20 3.25 9.09
C THR A 123 7.05 2.16 9.74
N GLN A 124 7.76 1.37 8.93
CA GLN A 124 8.63 0.29 9.37
C GLN A 124 10.02 0.50 8.80
N ILE A 125 11.03 0.08 9.55
CA ILE A 125 12.42 0.02 9.10
C ILE A 125 12.77 -1.41 8.68
N ALA A 126 13.41 -1.55 7.53
CA ALA A 126 13.96 -2.82 7.07
C ALA A 126 15.34 -3.02 7.65
N VAL A 127 15.56 -4.16 8.33
CA VAL A 127 16.88 -4.61 8.72
C VAL A 127 17.36 -5.64 7.71
N GLN A 128 18.46 -5.33 7.06
CA GLN A 128 19.14 -6.16 6.07
C GLN A 128 20.60 -6.26 6.42
N ASN A 129 21.14 -7.47 6.46
CA ASN A 129 22.52 -7.73 6.86
C ASN A 129 22.87 -7.10 8.23
N GLY A 130 21.94 -7.19 9.18
CA GLY A 130 22.09 -6.67 10.54
C GLY A 130 22.05 -5.15 10.68
N SER A 131 21.60 -4.40 9.68
CA SER A 131 21.53 -2.94 9.74
C SER A 131 20.30 -2.39 9.03
N GLY A 132 19.86 -1.19 9.41
CA GLY A 132 18.80 -0.45 8.77
C GLY A 132 19.08 1.05 8.80
N ALA A 133 18.48 1.82 7.90
CA ALA A 133 18.63 3.26 7.86
C ALA A 133 17.29 3.95 7.60
N LEU A 134 17.07 5.08 8.27
CA LEU A 134 15.93 5.94 8.03
C LEU A 134 16.38 7.40 7.88
N ASN A 135 15.61 8.14 7.12
CA ASN A 135 15.81 9.57 6.90
C ASN A 135 14.52 10.30 7.28
N PHE A 136 14.64 11.40 7.99
CA PHE A 136 13.52 12.22 8.40
C PHE A 136 13.85 13.69 8.26
N ASN A 137 12.83 14.51 8.06
CA ASN A 137 12.98 15.97 8.04
C ASN A 137 12.44 16.54 9.34
N ASP A 138 13.30 17.25 10.08
CA ASP A 138 12.87 18.03 11.25
C ASP A 138 12.85 19.51 10.87
N PRO A 139 11.70 20.19 10.94
CA PRO A 139 11.63 21.63 10.63
C PRO A 139 12.44 22.50 11.58
N THR A 140 12.74 22.00 12.78
CA THR A 140 13.48 22.73 13.82
C THR A 140 14.57 21.86 14.41
N ALA A 141 15.76 22.41 14.65
CA ALA A 141 16.80 21.70 15.38
C ALA A 141 16.35 21.43 16.82
N GLY A 142 16.51 20.19 17.28
CA GLY A 142 16.09 19.84 18.63
C GLY A 142 16.28 18.36 18.97
N PRO A 143 15.81 17.95 20.17
CA PRO A 143 15.86 16.56 20.58
C PRO A 143 14.84 15.73 19.79
N VAL A 144 15.29 14.61 19.23
CA VAL A 144 14.46 13.62 18.55
C VAL A 144 14.63 12.29 19.23
N ALA A 145 13.52 11.63 19.52
CA ALA A 145 13.49 10.24 19.98
C ALA A 145 13.12 9.31 18.84
N ILE A 146 13.84 8.21 18.71
CA ILE A 146 13.54 7.11 17.79
C ILE A 146 13.21 5.89 18.63
N ALA A 147 12.09 5.24 18.35
CA ALA A 147 11.68 3.99 18.96
C ALA A 147 11.41 2.93 17.90
N ILE A 148 11.89 1.73 18.16
CA ILE A 148 11.70 0.55 17.32
C ILE A 148 10.95 -0.50 18.13
N THR A 149 9.91 -1.08 17.54
CA THR A 149 9.15 -2.18 18.13
C THR A 149 9.10 -3.37 17.18
N ASP A 150 8.96 -4.56 17.75
CA ASP A 150 8.75 -5.78 16.98
C ASP A 150 7.32 -5.84 16.38
N SER A 151 7.04 -6.91 15.65
CA SER A 151 5.71 -7.15 15.05
C SER A 151 4.60 -7.32 16.11
N ALA A 152 4.95 -7.61 17.37
CA ALA A 152 4.01 -7.67 18.48
C ALA A 152 3.76 -6.29 19.14
N GLY A 153 4.48 -5.24 18.73
CA GLY A 153 4.44 -3.91 19.32
C GLY A 153 5.30 -3.77 20.58
N LYS A 154 6.13 -4.78 20.90
CA LYS A 154 7.04 -4.73 22.06
C LYS A 154 8.27 -3.87 21.70
N PRO A 155 8.64 -2.89 22.53
CA PRO A 155 9.86 -2.10 22.31
C PRO A 155 11.11 -2.99 22.32
N VAL A 156 11.91 -2.88 21.27
CA VAL A 156 13.18 -3.59 21.13
C VAL A 156 14.38 -2.64 21.18
N TYR A 157 14.21 -1.41 20.67
CA TYR A 157 15.26 -0.41 20.70
C TYR A 157 14.68 1.00 20.87
N GLY A 158 15.40 1.86 21.54
CA GLY A 158 15.05 3.26 21.68
C GLY A 158 16.28 4.11 21.92
N THR A 159 16.33 5.25 21.25
CA THR A 159 17.42 6.23 21.38
C THR A 159 16.89 7.66 21.31
N THR A 160 17.71 8.58 21.79
CA THR A 160 17.48 10.01 21.62
C THR A 160 18.74 10.64 21.01
N LEU A 161 18.53 11.56 20.08
CA LEU A 161 19.59 12.28 19.41
C LEU A 161 19.20 13.77 19.28
N THR A 162 20.15 14.61 18.95
CA THR A 162 19.87 15.99 18.58
C THR A 162 19.85 16.09 17.06
N ALA A 163 18.69 16.40 16.50
CA ALA A 163 18.53 16.61 15.06
C ALA A 163 18.90 18.05 14.69
N THR A 164 19.38 18.22 13.47
CA THR A 164 19.51 19.53 12.82
C THR A 164 18.22 19.90 12.10
N ALA A 165 17.97 21.19 11.89
CA ALA A 165 16.87 21.61 11.03
C ALA A 165 17.09 21.11 9.59
N GLY A 166 16.05 20.53 9.00
CA GLY A 166 16.11 19.93 7.67
C GLY A 166 16.29 18.41 7.70
N ASN A 167 16.97 17.87 6.70
CA ASN A 167 17.13 16.44 6.52
C ASN A 167 18.16 15.84 7.48
N ASN A 168 17.76 14.78 8.15
CA ASN A 168 18.59 13.99 9.06
C ASN A 168 18.57 12.52 8.60
N THR A 169 19.71 11.86 8.74
CA THR A 169 19.84 10.42 8.48
C THR A 169 20.26 9.73 9.77
N TRP A 170 19.62 8.62 10.08
CA TRP A 170 19.96 7.80 11.21
C TRP A 170 20.13 6.34 10.78
N SER A 171 21.21 5.73 11.21
CA SER A 171 21.50 4.32 10.92
C SER A 171 21.41 3.50 12.20
N TRP A 172 20.75 2.36 12.10
CA TRP A 172 20.59 1.40 13.18
C TRP A 172 21.42 0.14 12.88
N ASN A 173 22.18 -0.29 13.85
CA ASN A 173 23.00 -1.51 13.77
C ASN A 173 22.20 -2.81 14.03
N GLY A 174 20.87 -2.76 14.05
CA GLY A 174 20.01 -3.92 14.25
C GLY A 174 20.10 -4.54 15.65
N GLN A 175 20.69 -3.87 16.64
CA GLN A 175 20.81 -4.36 18.01
C GLN A 175 19.68 -3.79 18.90
N ASN A 176 19.29 -4.58 19.89
CA ASN A 176 18.42 -4.08 20.95
C ASN A 176 19.22 -3.24 21.97
N ASN A 177 18.50 -2.63 22.94
CA ASN A 177 19.16 -1.83 23.99
C ASN A 177 20.12 -2.61 24.90
N ALA A 178 20.05 -3.95 24.89
CA ALA A 178 21.00 -4.83 25.60
C ALA A 178 22.24 -5.22 24.75
N GLY A 179 22.35 -4.69 23.52
CA GLY A 179 23.44 -5.00 22.58
C GLY A 179 23.30 -6.34 21.85
N THR A 180 22.16 -7.02 21.99
CA THR A 180 21.92 -8.28 21.27
C THR A 180 21.46 -8.00 19.84
N GLN A 181 22.10 -8.66 18.86
CA GLN A 181 21.73 -8.57 17.45
C GLN A 181 20.34 -9.17 17.25
N LEU A 182 19.47 -8.39 16.61
CA LEU A 182 18.15 -8.84 16.20
C LEU A 182 18.23 -9.46 14.79
N PRO A 183 17.33 -10.40 14.46
CA PRO A 183 17.28 -10.98 13.13
C PRO A 183 16.91 -9.93 12.08
N ASP A 184 17.34 -10.16 10.85
CA ASP A 184 16.88 -9.37 9.70
C ASP A 184 15.36 -9.46 9.59
N GLY A 185 14.72 -8.32 9.33
CA GLY A 185 13.27 -8.24 9.36
C GLY A 185 12.72 -6.83 9.17
N ALA A 186 11.41 -6.72 9.20
CA ALA A 186 10.71 -5.44 9.24
C ALA A 186 10.29 -5.13 10.70
N TYR A 187 10.68 -3.98 11.19
CA TYR A 187 10.37 -3.51 12.54
C TYR A 187 9.58 -2.21 12.46
N ASN A 188 8.56 -2.05 13.30
CA ASN A 188 7.84 -0.78 13.37
C ASN A 188 8.77 0.28 13.96
N ALA A 189 8.75 1.47 13.38
CA ALA A 189 9.56 2.59 13.81
C ALA A 189 8.69 3.84 14.02
N ALA A 190 9.12 4.68 14.94
CA ALA A 190 8.56 6.01 15.10
C ALA A 190 9.68 7.00 15.41
N VAL A 191 9.58 8.16 14.79
CA VAL A 191 10.48 9.30 15.01
C VAL A 191 9.64 10.42 15.59
N VAL A 192 10.03 10.93 16.75
CA VAL A 192 9.29 11.97 17.48
C VAL A 192 10.22 13.11 17.84
N SER A 193 9.94 14.28 17.33
CA SER A 193 10.62 15.53 17.67
C SER A 193 10.02 16.13 18.94
N GLY A 194 10.86 16.61 19.83
CA GLY A 194 10.49 17.36 21.02
C GLY A 194 10.90 18.82 20.89
N ASN A 195 9.97 19.73 21.14
CA ASN A 195 10.29 21.16 21.13
C ASN A 195 10.53 21.73 22.54
N ALA A 196 11.02 22.95 22.60
CA ALA A 196 11.37 23.65 23.85
C ALA A 196 10.20 23.82 24.83
N ASN A 197 8.96 23.73 24.35
CA ASN A 197 7.74 23.88 25.15
C ASN A 197 7.22 22.55 25.71
N GLY A 198 7.96 21.44 25.53
CA GLY A 198 7.57 20.11 25.99
C GLY A 198 6.51 19.41 25.11
N THR A 199 6.11 20.00 23.99
CA THR A 199 5.24 19.34 23.01
C THR A 199 6.06 18.41 22.12
N THR A 200 5.46 17.31 21.71
CA THR A 200 6.08 16.34 20.83
C THR A 200 5.29 16.25 19.52
N SER A 201 5.99 16.00 18.41
CA SER A 201 5.41 15.80 17.09
C SER A 201 6.02 14.59 16.43
N THR A 202 5.18 13.70 15.89
CA THR A 202 5.65 12.57 15.09
C THR A 202 6.11 13.06 13.73
N LEU A 203 7.32 12.69 13.35
CA LEU A 203 7.90 13.05 12.06
C LEU A 203 7.73 11.86 11.09
N PRO A 204 7.23 12.10 9.87
CA PRO A 204 7.28 11.10 8.82
C PRO A 204 8.74 10.82 8.44
N PHE A 205 9.03 9.60 8.06
CA PHE A 205 10.38 9.20 7.67
C PHE A 205 10.35 8.32 6.42
N THR A 206 11.48 8.23 5.77
CA THR A 206 11.74 7.29 4.69
C THR A 206 12.77 6.27 5.12
N VAL A 207 12.73 5.10 4.51
CA VAL A 207 13.65 4.01 4.79
C VAL A 207 14.47 3.72 3.55
N THR A 208 15.76 3.56 3.74
CA THR A 208 16.68 3.19 2.67
C THR A 208 17.08 1.73 2.84
N GLY A 209 16.98 0.94 1.78
CA GLY A 209 17.35 -0.47 1.76
C GLY A 209 17.52 -0.99 0.35
N THR A 210 17.99 -2.23 0.23
CA THR A 210 18.15 -2.88 -1.07
C THR A 210 16.87 -3.59 -1.46
N ALA A 211 16.34 -3.29 -2.65
CA ALA A 211 15.18 -3.98 -3.20
C ALA A 211 15.53 -5.46 -3.48
N THR A 212 14.75 -6.37 -2.95
CA THR A 212 14.99 -7.81 -3.06
C THR A 212 14.04 -8.52 -4.02
N GLY A 213 12.88 -7.91 -4.29
CA GLY A 213 11.89 -8.48 -5.19
C GLY A 213 10.74 -7.53 -5.46
N VAL A 214 9.86 -7.95 -6.34
CA VAL A 214 8.62 -7.25 -6.70
C VAL A 214 7.49 -8.26 -6.75
N GLN A 215 6.34 -7.91 -6.19
CA GLN A 215 5.15 -8.73 -6.16
C GLN A 215 3.97 -7.99 -6.79
N SER A 216 3.17 -8.69 -7.60
CA SER A 216 1.89 -8.19 -8.09
C SER A 216 0.76 -8.78 -7.24
N LEU A 217 0.07 -7.95 -6.51
CA LEU A 217 -1.09 -8.30 -5.69
C LEU A 217 -2.35 -7.65 -6.26
N SER A 218 -3.52 -8.09 -5.79
CA SER A 218 -4.81 -7.47 -6.15
C SER A 218 -4.90 -5.99 -5.74
N SER A 219 -4.11 -5.57 -4.75
CA SER A 219 -3.98 -4.19 -4.28
C SER A 219 -3.00 -3.33 -5.09
N GLY A 220 -2.33 -3.90 -6.10
CA GLY A 220 -1.30 -3.26 -6.92
C GLY A 220 0.08 -3.87 -6.73
N MET A 221 1.05 -3.24 -7.39
CA MET A 221 2.45 -3.65 -7.30
C MET A 221 3.06 -3.30 -5.95
N GLN A 222 3.83 -4.24 -5.43
CA GLN A 222 4.57 -4.07 -4.18
C GLN A 222 6.06 -4.35 -4.39
N LEU A 223 6.89 -3.61 -3.67
CA LEU A 223 8.34 -3.75 -3.65
C LEU A 223 8.77 -4.37 -2.33
N ASP A 224 9.59 -5.40 -2.39
CA ASP A 224 10.18 -6.04 -1.21
C ASP A 224 11.58 -5.47 -0.95
N ILE A 225 11.81 -5.09 0.31
CA ILE A 225 13.11 -4.63 0.83
C ILE A 225 13.47 -5.55 1.99
N GLY A 226 14.02 -6.71 1.68
CA GLY A 226 14.15 -7.81 2.64
C GLY A 226 12.77 -8.32 3.07
N ALA A 227 12.46 -8.21 4.35
CA ALA A 227 11.15 -8.58 4.91
C ALA A 227 10.14 -7.42 4.93
N LEU A 228 10.54 -6.21 4.56
CA LEU A 228 9.65 -5.07 4.43
C LEU A 228 9.01 -5.07 3.03
N THR A 229 7.69 -5.08 2.97
CA THR A 229 6.94 -4.95 1.72
C THR A 229 6.21 -3.61 1.71
N VAL A 230 6.37 -2.83 0.66
CA VAL A 230 5.74 -1.51 0.49
C VAL A 230 5.07 -1.40 -0.87
N PRO A 231 3.99 -0.62 -1.00
CA PRO A 231 3.41 -0.35 -2.31
C PRO A 231 4.42 0.41 -3.19
N PHE A 232 4.39 0.13 -4.49
CA PHE A 232 5.30 0.74 -5.45
C PHE A 232 5.22 2.28 -5.44
N SER A 233 4.04 2.83 -5.15
CA SER A 233 3.80 4.26 -4.98
C SER A 233 4.55 4.90 -3.80
N ALA A 234 5.04 4.11 -2.85
CA ALA A 234 5.82 4.60 -1.72
C ALA A 234 7.31 4.81 -2.06
N VAL A 235 7.77 4.36 -3.24
CA VAL A 235 9.15 4.55 -3.70
C VAL A 235 9.37 6.01 -4.04
N GLN A 236 10.34 6.64 -3.41
CA GLN A 236 10.69 8.04 -3.62
C GLN A 236 11.93 8.21 -4.50
N SER A 237 12.90 7.32 -4.37
CA SER A 237 14.10 7.34 -5.19
C SER A 237 14.74 5.96 -5.32
N VAL A 238 15.47 5.79 -6.41
CA VAL A 238 16.28 4.59 -6.70
C VAL A 238 17.72 5.06 -6.88
N GLY A 239 18.62 4.50 -6.08
CA GLY A 239 20.06 4.72 -6.20
C GLY A 239 20.66 3.89 -7.35
N ASN A 240 21.76 4.38 -7.84
CA ASN A 240 22.58 3.64 -8.83
C ASN A 240 23.42 2.57 -8.14
#